data_b31b753fcb9e4e939b46a0d7c2f2fdd7
#
_entry.id   b31b753fcb9e4e939b46a0d7c2f2fdd7
#
_cell.length_a   1.000
_cell.length_b   1.000
_cell.length_c   1.000
_cell.angle_alpha   90.00
_cell.angle_beta   90.00
_cell.angle_gamma   90.00
#
_symmetry.space_group_name_H-M   'P 1'
#
loop_
_entity.id
_entity.type
_entity.pdbx_description
1 polymer ?
#
loop_
_entity_poly.entity_id
_entity_poly.type
_entity_poly.pdbx_seq_one_letter_code
_entity_poly.pdbx_strand_id
1 'polypeptide(L)'
;MLYGAPYDSTTSYRPGARFGPAAIRHESYGLETYSPYQNADLTDFDIFDSGDLELCFGSSESALADIEARAEEILQDGKFPLLLGGEHLVTLGAVRAAVKKYPDLHIVHFDAHADLRDDYLGAKLSHACVLRRCHELVVPKSFMGENTVFLLL
;
A
#
# COMPACT_ATOMS: atom_id res chain seq x y z
N MET A 1 1.37 1.41 12.32
CA MET A 1 2.80 1.61 12.00
C MET A 1 2.90 2.08 10.56
N LEU A 2 3.63 3.17 10.33
CA LEU A 2 3.86 3.78 9.02
C LEU A 2 5.17 3.26 8.43
N TYR A 3 5.21 2.98 7.12
CA TYR A 3 6.41 2.56 6.41
C TYR A 3 6.35 3.01 4.95
N GLY A 4 7.50 3.29 4.34
CA GLY A 4 7.60 3.77 2.98
C GLY A 4 8.09 2.70 2.00
N ALA A 5 7.53 2.70 0.78
CA ALA A 5 7.97 1.89 -0.35
C ALA A 5 8.35 2.79 -1.53
N PRO A 6 9.59 3.32 -1.57
CA PRO A 6 10.03 4.26 -2.59
C PRO A 6 10.34 3.58 -3.92
N TYR A 7 9.30 3.14 -4.63
CA TYR A 7 9.39 2.39 -5.88
C TYR A 7 8.63 3.09 -7.01
N ASP A 8 9.23 3.17 -8.22
CA ASP A 8 8.61 3.75 -9.40
C ASP A 8 9.13 3.15 -10.73
N SER A 9 9.60 1.89 -10.68
CA SER A 9 10.26 1.27 -11.84
C SER A 9 9.31 0.90 -12.97
N THR A 10 7.99 0.94 -12.77
CA THR A 10 7.00 0.64 -13.81
C THR A 10 6.19 1.85 -14.26
N THR A 11 6.54 3.06 -13.80
CA THR A 11 5.86 4.28 -14.23
C THR A 11 6.02 4.51 -15.73
N SER A 12 4.93 4.81 -16.43
CA SER A 12 4.91 5.05 -17.88
C SER A 12 5.24 6.49 -18.26
N TYR A 13 5.17 7.43 -17.31
CA TYR A 13 5.40 8.84 -17.54
C TYR A 13 5.96 9.54 -16.31
N ARG A 14 7.10 10.23 -16.48
CA ARG A 14 7.79 11.01 -15.45
C ARG A 14 8.02 10.23 -14.15
N PRO A 15 9.08 9.40 -14.06
CA PRO A 15 9.46 8.76 -12.81
C PRO A 15 9.75 9.82 -11.73
N GLY A 16 9.64 9.45 -10.47
CA GLY A 16 9.82 10.35 -9.33
C GLY A 16 8.88 10.03 -8.18
N ALA A 17 7.90 9.15 -8.38
CA ALA A 17 7.01 8.69 -7.31
C ALA A 17 7.78 8.06 -6.13
N ARG A 18 8.97 7.50 -6.38
CA ARG A 18 9.88 7.01 -5.33
C ARG A 18 10.24 8.04 -4.26
N PHE A 19 10.15 9.33 -4.56
CA PHE A 19 10.40 10.41 -3.61
C PHE A 19 9.17 10.77 -2.76
N GLY A 20 8.01 10.17 -3.05
CA GLY A 20 6.73 10.41 -2.37
C GLY A 20 6.80 10.23 -0.86
N PRO A 21 7.28 9.09 -0.34
CA PRO A 21 7.34 8.86 1.10
C PRO A 21 8.16 9.92 1.84
N ALA A 22 9.33 10.28 1.31
CA ALA A 22 10.19 11.32 1.90
C ALA A 22 9.54 12.71 1.84
N ALA A 23 8.89 13.04 0.71
CA ALA A 23 8.20 14.31 0.55
C ALA A 23 7.01 14.45 1.51
N ILE A 24 6.18 13.40 1.65
CA ILE A 24 5.04 13.37 2.58
C ILE A 24 5.54 13.61 4.02
N ARG A 25 6.61 12.93 4.45
CA ARG A 25 7.18 13.13 5.79
C ARG A 25 7.70 14.55 5.98
N HIS A 26 8.39 15.09 4.97
CA HIS A 26 8.90 16.46 5.04
C HIS A 26 7.78 17.47 5.25
N GLU A 27 6.72 17.38 4.47
CA GLU A 27 5.59 18.30 4.53
C GLU A 27 4.70 18.08 5.77
N SER A 28 4.74 16.89 6.38
CA SER A 28 3.92 16.59 7.57
C SER A 28 4.27 17.45 8.80
N TYR A 29 5.48 17.95 8.90
CA TYR A 29 5.90 18.83 10.01
C TYR A 29 5.13 20.15 10.06
N GLY A 30 4.53 20.57 8.95
CA GLY A 30 3.74 21.81 8.86
C GLY A 30 2.25 21.60 9.07
N LEU A 31 1.79 20.37 9.33
CA LEU A 31 0.37 20.06 9.45
C LEU A 31 -0.12 20.19 10.89
N GLU A 32 -1.33 20.75 11.05
CA GLU A 32 -2.07 20.72 12.32
C GLU A 32 -2.41 19.26 12.67
N THR A 33 -2.19 18.89 13.93
CA THR A 33 -2.48 17.52 14.40
C THR A 33 -3.95 17.30 14.76
N TYR A 34 -4.68 18.37 15.07
CA TYR A 34 -6.10 18.30 15.44
C TYR A 34 -7.02 18.26 14.22
N SER A 35 -7.93 17.29 14.20
CA SER A 35 -8.99 17.18 13.20
C SER A 35 -10.33 17.64 13.78
N PRO A 36 -10.88 18.79 13.34
CA PRO A 36 -12.20 19.24 13.81
C PRO A 36 -13.34 18.34 13.33
N TYR A 37 -13.17 17.62 12.22
CA TYR A 37 -14.16 16.68 11.70
C TYR A 37 -14.30 15.43 12.55
N GLN A 38 -13.19 14.96 13.16
CA GLN A 38 -13.16 13.78 14.01
C GLN A 38 -13.18 14.13 15.49
N ASN A 39 -13.00 15.41 15.84
CA ASN A 39 -12.82 15.89 17.20
C ASN A 39 -11.74 15.08 17.95
N ALA A 40 -10.61 14.88 17.30
CA ALA A 40 -9.49 14.09 17.79
C ALA A 40 -8.15 14.71 17.38
N ASP A 41 -7.15 14.56 18.21
CA ASP A 41 -5.78 14.98 17.92
C ASP A 41 -4.93 13.76 17.54
N LEU A 42 -4.04 13.91 16.57
CA LEU A 42 -3.13 12.85 16.14
C LEU A 42 -2.22 12.37 17.28
N THR A 43 -1.94 13.26 18.26
CA THR A 43 -1.16 12.94 19.46
C THR A 43 -1.86 12.00 20.43
N ASP A 44 -3.19 11.77 20.26
CA ASP A 44 -3.95 10.79 21.05
C ASP A 44 -3.70 9.34 20.56
N PHE A 45 -2.98 9.15 19.47
CA PHE A 45 -2.75 7.85 18.84
C PHE A 45 -1.27 7.46 18.84
N ASP A 46 -1.00 6.18 19.11
CA ASP A 46 0.34 5.60 19.01
C ASP A 46 0.72 5.37 17.54
N ILE A 47 1.43 6.33 16.95
CA ILE A 47 1.94 6.25 15.57
C ILE A 47 3.45 6.07 15.61
N PHE A 48 3.92 5.02 14.94
CA PHE A 48 5.34 4.76 14.76
C PHE A 48 5.66 4.74 13.27
N ASP A 49 6.66 5.52 12.85
CA ASP A 49 7.20 5.53 11.50
C ASP A 49 8.49 4.72 11.44
N SER A 50 8.49 3.63 10.69
CA SER A 50 9.64 2.73 10.56
C SER A 50 10.59 3.12 9.41
N GLY A 51 10.36 4.25 8.75
CA GLY A 51 11.16 4.71 7.62
C GLY A 51 10.84 4.01 6.30
N ASP A 52 11.74 4.17 5.33
CA ASP A 52 11.60 3.60 4.00
C ASP A 52 12.30 2.24 3.89
N LEU A 53 11.71 1.37 3.06
CA LEU A 53 12.33 0.11 2.67
C LEU A 53 13.44 0.34 1.64
N GLU A 54 14.50 -0.45 1.72
CA GLU A 54 15.47 -0.60 0.65
C GLU A 54 14.95 -1.65 -0.34
N LEU A 55 14.48 -1.20 -1.51
CA LEU A 55 13.81 -2.06 -2.48
C LEU A 55 14.73 -2.42 -3.66
N CYS A 56 14.56 -3.63 -4.19
CA CYS A 56 15.27 -4.11 -5.37
C CYS A 56 14.91 -3.27 -6.61
N PHE A 57 15.92 -2.74 -7.32
CA PHE A 57 15.71 -1.93 -8.54
C PHE A 57 15.36 -2.77 -9.77
N GLY A 58 15.89 -3.98 -9.86
CA GLY A 58 15.89 -4.78 -11.08
C GLY A 58 14.74 -5.79 -11.19
N SER A 59 13.88 -5.87 -10.16
CA SER A 59 12.81 -6.87 -10.11
C SER A 59 11.62 -6.35 -9.34
N SER A 60 10.50 -6.16 -10.04
CA SER A 60 9.23 -5.80 -9.39
C SER A 60 8.79 -6.88 -8.39
N GLU A 61 8.99 -8.17 -8.72
CA GLU A 61 8.62 -9.26 -7.81
C GLU A 61 9.45 -9.25 -6.53
N SER A 62 10.76 -8.99 -6.61
CA SER A 62 11.60 -8.89 -5.42
C SER A 62 11.20 -7.69 -4.56
N ALA A 63 10.96 -6.52 -5.18
CA ALA A 63 10.48 -5.34 -4.45
C ALA A 63 9.12 -5.59 -3.76
N LEU A 64 8.21 -6.28 -4.44
CA LEU A 64 6.92 -6.66 -3.85
C LEU A 64 7.08 -7.64 -2.69
N ALA A 65 8.04 -8.58 -2.78
CA ALA A 65 8.33 -9.52 -1.68
C ALA A 65 8.87 -8.78 -0.44
N ASP A 66 9.72 -7.77 -0.62
CA ASP A 66 10.23 -6.94 0.49
C ASP A 66 9.09 -6.16 1.17
N ILE A 67 8.17 -5.59 0.37
CA ILE A 67 6.99 -4.86 0.88
C ILE A 67 6.04 -5.82 1.62
N GLU A 68 5.80 -7.00 1.05
CA GLU A 68 4.97 -8.05 1.64
C GLU A 68 5.52 -8.49 2.98
N ALA A 69 6.82 -8.79 3.06
CA ALA A 69 7.49 -9.19 4.29
C ALA A 69 7.35 -8.14 5.40
N ARG A 70 7.56 -6.85 5.08
CA ARG A 70 7.40 -5.78 6.06
C ARG A 70 5.96 -5.65 6.54
N ALA A 71 4.99 -5.73 5.62
CA ALA A 71 3.57 -5.68 5.99
C ALA A 71 3.18 -6.87 6.88
N GLU A 72 3.71 -8.07 6.60
CA GLU A 72 3.49 -9.26 7.44
C GLU A 72 4.03 -9.07 8.86
N GLU A 73 5.26 -8.57 9.01
CA GLU A 73 5.85 -8.26 10.32
C GLU A 73 4.94 -7.32 11.12
N ILE A 74 4.50 -6.21 10.51
CA ILE A 74 3.62 -5.23 11.16
C ILE A 74 2.30 -5.87 11.59
N LEU A 75 1.71 -6.70 10.70
CA LEU A 75 0.46 -7.40 10.98
C LEU A 75 0.62 -8.46 12.07
N GLN A 76 1.75 -9.19 12.11
CA GLN A 76 2.05 -10.18 13.16
C GLN A 76 2.18 -9.52 14.53
N ASP A 77 2.75 -8.34 14.60
CA ASP A 77 2.84 -7.52 15.81
C ASP A 77 1.47 -6.93 16.26
N GLY A 78 0.40 -7.26 15.57
CA GLY A 78 -0.95 -6.76 15.86
C GLY A 78 -1.13 -5.27 15.55
N LYS A 79 -0.25 -4.69 14.74
CA LYS A 79 -0.30 -3.28 14.33
C LYS A 79 -1.03 -3.12 13.00
N PHE A 80 -1.53 -1.91 12.77
CA PHE A 80 -2.12 -1.52 11.48
C PHE A 80 -1.01 -1.00 10.56
N PRO A 81 -0.79 -1.59 9.36
CA PRO A 81 0.18 -1.09 8.40
C PRO A 81 -0.38 0.10 7.62
N LEU A 82 0.35 1.20 7.59
CA LEU A 82 0.07 2.36 6.75
C LEU A 82 1.25 2.55 5.79
N LEU A 83 1.03 2.20 4.51
CA LEU A 83 2.03 2.25 3.46
C LEU A 83 2.05 3.64 2.82
N LEU A 84 3.21 4.30 2.81
CA LEU A 84 3.49 5.44 1.95
C LEU A 84 4.10 4.92 0.65
N GLY A 85 3.37 5.06 -0.45
CA GLY A 85 3.83 4.58 -1.74
C GLY A 85 4.77 5.53 -2.44
N GLY A 86 5.44 4.93 -3.34
CA GLY A 86 5.87 5.25 -4.66
C GLY A 86 4.72 5.15 -5.67
N GLU A 87 4.92 4.33 -6.70
CA GLU A 87 3.86 4.06 -7.66
C GLU A 87 2.84 3.03 -7.14
N HIS A 88 1.69 2.93 -7.81
CA HIS A 88 0.57 2.11 -7.35
C HIS A 88 0.89 0.61 -7.23
N LEU A 89 1.86 0.08 -7.97
CA LEU A 89 2.24 -1.34 -7.88
C LEU A 89 2.60 -1.78 -6.46
N VAL A 90 3.16 -0.89 -5.62
CA VAL A 90 3.58 -1.22 -4.23
C VAL A 90 2.43 -1.73 -3.38
N THR A 91 1.20 -1.32 -3.67
CA THR A 91 -0.03 -1.79 -3.03
C THR A 91 -0.16 -3.31 -3.04
N LEU A 92 0.25 -3.98 -4.13
CA LEU A 92 0.14 -5.43 -4.26
C LEU A 92 0.93 -6.17 -3.18
N GLY A 93 2.11 -5.68 -2.79
CA GLY A 93 2.90 -6.28 -1.70
C GLY A 93 2.14 -6.23 -0.37
N ALA A 94 1.56 -5.07 -0.03
CA ALA A 94 0.77 -4.92 1.20
C ALA A 94 -0.51 -5.79 1.19
N VAL A 95 -1.20 -5.88 0.04
CA VAL A 95 -2.40 -6.72 -0.11
C VAL A 95 -2.04 -8.20 0.01
N ARG A 96 -0.91 -8.67 -0.55
CA ARG A 96 -0.42 -10.06 -0.39
C ARG A 96 -0.27 -10.44 1.09
N ALA A 97 0.26 -9.55 1.91
CA ALA A 97 0.36 -9.77 3.36
C ALA A 97 -1.02 -9.76 4.03
N ALA A 98 -1.87 -8.79 3.67
CA ALA A 98 -3.18 -8.61 4.29
C ALA A 98 -4.12 -9.81 4.05
N VAL A 99 -4.16 -10.40 2.84
CA VAL A 99 -5.04 -11.54 2.53
C VAL A 99 -4.65 -12.81 3.29
N LYS A 100 -3.37 -12.95 3.71
CA LYS A 100 -2.93 -14.08 4.53
C LYS A 100 -3.51 -14.01 5.94
N LYS A 101 -3.64 -12.80 6.50
CA LYS A 101 -4.21 -12.56 7.83
C LYS A 101 -5.73 -12.46 7.82
N TYR A 102 -6.29 -11.87 6.76
CA TYR A 102 -7.71 -11.58 6.61
C TYR A 102 -8.24 -12.24 5.34
N PRO A 103 -8.70 -13.51 5.40
CA PRO A 103 -9.17 -14.24 4.22
C PRO A 103 -10.43 -13.67 3.56
N ASP A 104 -11.17 -12.84 4.27
CA ASP A 104 -12.38 -12.12 3.86
C ASP A 104 -12.12 -10.63 3.54
N LEU A 105 -10.87 -10.30 3.17
CA LEU A 105 -10.44 -8.95 2.86
C LEU A 105 -11.28 -8.31 1.75
N HIS A 106 -11.77 -7.11 2.00
CA HIS A 106 -12.39 -6.24 1.01
C HIS A 106 -11.47 -5.05 0.72
N ILE A 107 -11.37 -4.66 -0.55
CA ILE A 107 -10.57 -3.51 -0.98
C ILE A 107 -11.50 -2.37 -1.34
N VAL A 108 -11.26 -1.20 -0.75
CA VAL A 108 -11.85 0.08 -1.17
C VAL A 108 -10.76 0.89 -1.84
N HIS A 109 -11.01 1.29 -3.09
CA HIS A 109 -10.03 1.94 -3.94
C HIS A 109 -10.51 3.33 -4.34
N PHE A 110 -9.73 4.37 -4.02
CA PHE A 110 -9.97 5.76 -4.40
C PHE A 110 -8.90 6.19 -5.40
N ASP A 111 -9.23 6.16 -6.67
CA ASP A 111 -8.33 6.50 -7.76
C ASP A 111 -9.13 6.95 -9.00
N ALA A 112 -8.54 7.78 -9.83
CA ALA A 112 -9.11 8.17 -11.13
C ALA A 112 -9.05 7.03 -12.17
N HIS A 113 -8.21 6.01 -11.94
CA HIS A 113 -7.99 4.87 -12.84
C HIS A 113 -8.43 3.57 -12.18
N ALA A 114 -8.84 2.59 -12.97
CA ALA A 114 -9.26 1.28 -12.46
C ALA A 114 -8.08 0.32 -12.23
N ASP A 115 -6.96 0.49 -12.92
CA ASP A 115 -5.73 -0.32 -12.88
C ASP A 115 -5.96 -1.84 -12.95
N LEU A 116 -6.95 -2.22 -13.79
CA LEU A 116 -7.44 -3.59 -13.98
C LEU A 116 -6.89 -4.27 -15.25
N ARG A 117 -5.86 -3.71 -15.88
CA ARG A 117 -5.26 -4.34 -17.07
C ARG A 117 -4.65 -5.69 -16.70
N ASP A 118 -4.76 -6.67 -17.61
CA ASP A 118 -4.05 -7.94 -17.43
C ASP A 118 -2.56 -7.81 -17.74
N ASP A 119 -2.25 -6.99 -18.74
CA ASP A 119 -0.88 -6.66 -19.15
C ASP A 119 -0.80 -5.19 -19.57
N TYR A 120 0.31 -4.56 -19.31
CA TYR A 120 0.61 -3.21 -19.77
C TYR A 120 2.07 -3.11 -20.22
N LEU A 121 2.27 -2.81 -21.51
CA LEU A 121 3.59 -2.73 -22.15
C LEU A 121 4.46 -3.98 -21.93
N GLY A 122 3.86 -5.17 -21.94
CA GLY A 122 4.52 -6.45 -21.74
C GLY A 122 4.78 -6.83 -20.29
N ALA A 123 4.23 -6.06 -19.32
CA ALA A 123 4.38 -6.32 -17.89
C ALA A 123 3.03 -6.57 -17.21
N LYS A 124 2.92 -7.72 -16.54
CA LYS A 124 1.76 -8.05 -15.67
C LYS A 124 1.85 -7.39 -14.30
N LEU A 125 3.07 -7.07 -13.86
CA LEU A 125 3.36 -6.35 -12.63
C LEU A 125 3.71 -4.90 -12.98
N SER A 126 2.69 -4.04 -12.98
CA SER A 126 2.82 -2.61 -13.23
C SER A 126 1.74 -1.84 -12.51
N HIS A 127 1.92 -0.52 -12.38
CA HIS A 127 0.90 0.36 -11.82
C HIS A 127 -0.48 0.17 -12.48
N ALA A 128 -0.55 -0.02 -13.81
CA ALA A 128 -1.81 -0.16 -14.55
C ALA A 128 -2.50 -1.54 -14.38
N CYS A 129 -1.82 -2.50 -13.74
CA CYS A 129 -2.29 -3.88 -13.56
C CYS A 129 -2.54 -4.25 -12.09
N VAL A 130 -2.20 -3.35 -11.17
CA VAL A 130 -2.13 -3.66 -9.74
C VAL A 130 -3.46 -4.14 -9.17
N LEU A 131 -4.57 -3.47 -9.48
CA LEU A 131 -5.89 -3.85 -8.97
C LEU A 131 -6.38 -5.18 -9.57
N ARG A 132 -5.97 -5.51 -10.79
CA ARG A 132 -6.21 -6.84 -11.37
C ARG A 132 -5.50 -7.91 -10.55
N ARG A 133 -4.23 -7.71 -10.20
CA ARG A 133 -3.46 -8.65 -9.36
C ARG A 133 -4.05 -8.75 -7.95
N CYS A 134 -4.44 -7.65 -7.35
CA CYS A 134 -5.14 -7.63 -6.05
C CYS A 134 -6.47 -8.40 -6.11
N HIS A 135 -7.27 -8.18 -7.15
CA HIS A 135 -8.55 -8.86 -7.35
C HIS A 135 -8.38 -10.39 -7.42
N GLU A 136 -7.31 -10.88 -8.06
CA GLU A 136 -7.01 -12.31 -8.14
C GLU A 136 -6.72 -12.95 -6.77
N LEU A 137 -6.29 -12.15 -5.79
CA LEU A 137 -6.02 -12.60 -4.42
C LEU A 137 -7.27 -12.60 -3.53
N VAL A 138 -8.20 -11.65 -3.75
CA VAL A 138 -9.39 -11.44 -2.91
C VAL A 138 -10.66 -12.08 -3.47
N VAL A 139 -10.55 -13.07 -4.38
CA VAL A 139 -11.73 -13.75 -4.96
C VAL A 139 -12.65 -14.25 -3.85
N PRO A 140 -13.97 -14.00 -3.93
CA PRO A 140 -14.92 -14.31 -2.86
C PRO A 140 -14.93 -15.80 -2.54
N LYS A 141 -14.33 -16.18 -1.44
CA LYS A 141 -14.65 -17.44 -0.78
C LYS A 141 -15.93 -17.16 -0.01
N SER A 142 -17.04 -17.73 -0.49
CA SER A 142 -18.40 -17.71 0.06
C SER A 142 -18.63 -16.90 1.35
N PHE A 143 -19.53 -15.95 1.25
CA PHE A 143 -20.07 -15.11 2.32
C PHE A 143 -20.36 -15.88 3.61
N MET A 144 -19.57 -15.64 4.65
CA MET A 144 -19.91 -15.74 6.08
C MET A 144 -18.67 -15.32 6.91
N GLY A 145 -18.53 -14.06 7.29
CA GLY A 145 -17.45 -13.58 8.17
C GLY A 145 -17.53 -12.06 8.40
N GLU A 146 -16.94 -11.60 9.46
CA GLU A 146 -16.74 -10.15 9.70
C GLU A 146 -15.80 -9.61 8.62
N ASN A 147 -16.28 -8.64 7.83
CA ASN A 147 -15.54 -8.11 6.70
C ASN A 147 -14.41 -7.17 7.16
N THR A 148 -13.19 -7.47 6.78
CA THR A 148 -12.05 -6.57 6.95
C THR A 148 -11.90 -5.69 5.72
N VAL A 149 -11.89 -4.37 5.88
CA VAL A 149 -11.75 -3.39 4.79
C VAL A 149 -10.31 -2.90 4.75
N PHE A 150 -9.69 -2.98 3.58
CA PHE A 150 -8.39 -2.38 3.29
C PHE A 150 -8.60 -1.16 2.40
N LEU A 151 -8.19 0.01 2.88
CA LEU A 151 -8.33 1.27 2.17
C LEU A 151 -7.06 1.57 1.37
N LEU A 152 -7.22 1.83 0.08
CA LEU A 152 -6.18 2.31 -0.82
C LEU A 152 -6.52 3.73 -1.27
N LEU A 153 -5.58 4.62 -1.12
CA LEU A 153 -5.70 6.02 -1.51
C LEU A 153 -4.75 6.33 -2.66
#